data_8012b623ab34cdf77b5d6a8e80164895
#
_entry.id   8012b623ab34cdf77b5d6a8e80164895
#
_cell.length_a   1.000
_cell.length_b   1.000
_cell.length_c   1.000
_cell.angle_alpha   90.00
_cell.angle_beta   90.00
_cell.angle_gamma   90.00
#
_symmetry.space_group_name_H-M   'P 1'
#
loop_
_entity.id
_entity.type
_entity.pdbx_description
1 polymer ?
#
loop_
_entity_poly.entity_id
_entity_poly.type
_entity_poly.pdbx_seq_one_letter_code
_entity_poly.pdbx_strand_id
1 'polypeptide(L)'
;MKTLVKNGTIVTSTNEFAADILIEDEKISMIASHIDVEADTVIDAAGKYVLPGGVDNHSHFEALNTDGVTTNAGYDTTWVALKGGTTTIVDFCTNEPGMDMMESLEYRLNVRSKGKLAPDMAIHAVCTDFRGEETLDEIPKLVEAGVPTMKLFLAYKPTP
;
A
#
# COMPACT_ATOMS: atom_id res chain seq x y z
N MET A 1 -4.07 -13.90 -17.80
CA MET A 1 -2.62 -14.21 -17.84
C MET A 1 -2.28 -15.21 -16.76
N LYS A 2 -1.54 -16.28 -17.09
CA LYS A 2 -1.14 -17.33 -16.13
C LYS A 2 0.35 -17.21 -15.81
N THR A 3 0.69 -17.19 -14.54
CA THR A 3 2.08 -17.27 -14.06
C THR A 3 2.22 -18.50 -13.16
N LEU A 4 3.19 -19.34 -13.46
CA LEU A 4 3.51 -20.53 -12.67
C LEU A 4 4.86 -20.34 -11.96
N VAL A 5 4.85 -20.33 -10.63
CA VAL A 5 6.05 -20.30 -9.79
C VAL A 5 6.33 -21.75 -9.36
N LYS A 6 7.51 -22.28 -9.72
CA LYS A 6 7.89 -23.68 -9.48
C LYS A 6 9.04 -23.83 -8.50
N ASN A 7 9.08 -24.98 -7.85
CA ASN A 7 10.21 -25.45 -7.05
C ASN A 7 10.55 -24.57 -5.84
N GLY A 8 9.67 -23.67 -5.43
CA GLY A 8 9.92 -22.77 -4.32
C GLY A 8 9.65 -23.39 -2.95
N THR A 9 10.24 -22.82 -1.91
CA THR A 9 9.83 -23.06 -0.53
C THR A 9 8.85 -21.97 -0.12
N ILE A 10 7.58 -22.32 -0.01
CA ILE A 10 6.53 -21.38 0.40
C ILE A 10 6.60 -21.19 1.90
N VAL A 11 6.62 -19.93 2.34
CA VAL A 11 6.61 -19.56 3.76
C VAL A 11 5.35 -18.74 4.05
N THR A 12 4.56 -19.20 4.99
CA THR A 12 3.37 -18.52 5.49
C THR A 12 3.58 -18.14 6.96
N SER A 13 2.60 -17.51 7.59
CA SER A 13 2.65 -17.17 9.00
C SER A 13 2.74 -18.41 9.94
N THR A 14 2.41 -19.60 9.44
CA THR A 14 2.31 -20.82 10.26
C THR A 14 3.08 -22.02 9.72
N ASN A 15 3.44 -22.01 8.43
CA ASN A 15 4.01 -23.19 7.78
C ASN A 15 5.12 -22.79 6.80
N GLU A 16 6.02 -23.76 6.59
CA GLU A 16 7.03 -23.75 5.52
C GLU A 16 6.96 -25.10 4.79
N PHE A 17 6.82 -25.07 3.46
CA PHE A 17 6.70 -26.29 2.65
C PHE A 17 7.09 -26.04 1.19
N ALA A 18 7.58 -27.08 0.52
CA ALA A 18 7.89 -27.03 -0.91
C ALA A 18 6.62 -27.21 -1.73
N ALA A 19 6.35 -26.29 -2.66
CA ALA A 19 5.22 -26.37 -3.59
C ALA A 19 5.38 -25.43 -4.78
N ASP A 20 4.56 -25.68 -5.81
CA ASP A 20 4.34 -24.77 -6.93
C ASP A 20 3.10 -23.89 -6.67
N ILE A 21 3.08 -22.70 -7.26
CA ILE A 21 1.96 -21.74 -7.20
C ILE A 21 1.54 -21.40 -8.61
N LEU A 22 0.25 -21.56 -8.92
CA LEU A 22 -0.37 -21.02 -10.12
C LEU A 22 -1.10 -19.73 -9.79
N ILE A 23 -0.79 -18.69 -10.55
CA ILE A 23 -1.43 -17.38 -10.47
C ILE A 23 -2.19 -17.15 -11.77
N GLU A 24 -3.47 -16.88 -11.68
CA GLU A 24 -4.34 -16.55 -12.80
C GLU A 24 -5.01 -15.21 -12.53
N ASP A 25 -4.86 -14.29 -13.47
CA ASP A 25 -5.49 -12.96 -13.39
C ASP A 25 -5.33 -12.28 -12.01
N GLU A 26 -4.06 -12.21 -11.55
CA GLU A 26 -3.65 -11.56 -10.28
C GLU A 26 -4.07 -12.29 -9.00
N LYS A 27 -4.59 -13.51 -9.11
CA LYS A 27 -5.00 -14.32 -7.95
C LYS A 27 -4.27 -15.67 -7.93
N ILE A 28 -3.91 -16.12 -6.74
CA ILE A 28 -3.43 -17.47 -6.54
C ILE A 28 -4.61 -18.42 -6.76
N SER A 29 -4.58 -19.19 -7.84
CA SER A 29 -5.63 -20.14 -8.21
C SER A 29 -5.35 -21.55 -7.69
N MET A 30 -4.05 -21.91 -7.51
CA MET A 30 -3.66 -23.24 -7.02
C MET A 30 -2.32 -23.19 -6.29
N ILE A 31 -2.20 -23.97 -5.23
CA ILE A 31 -0.94 -24.33 -4.58
C ILE A 31 -0.91 -25.85 -4.46
N ALA A 32 0.11 -26.49 -5.02
CA ALA A 32 0.26 -27.96 -4.98
C ALA A 32 1.74 -28.35 -5.00
N SER A 33 2.05 -29.55 -4.54
CA SER A 33 3.43 -30.08 -4.55
C SER A 33 4.06 -30.11 -5.94
N HIS A 34 3.22 -30.23 -6.97
CA HIS A 34 3.62 -30.13 -8.36
C HIS A 34 2.42 -29.67 -9.20
N ILE A 35 2.65 -28.72 -10.11
CA ILE A 35 1.65 -28.22 -11.04
C ILE A 35 2.18 -28.39 -12.46
N ASP A 36 1.43 -29.14 -13.29
CA ASP A 36 1.74 -29.38 -14.70
C ASP A 36 0.66 -28.74 -15.57
N VAL A 37 0.84 -27.47 -15.86
CA VAL A 37 -0.06 -26.66 -16.71
C VAL A 37 0.77 -25.75 -17.61
N GLU A 38 0.24 -25.43 -18.78
CA GLU A 38 0.80 -24.38 -19.62
C GLU A 38 0.54 -23.01 -18.97
N ALA A 39 1.57 -22.18 -18.88
CA ALA A 39 1.51 -20.83 -18.34
C ALA A 39 2.23 -19.84 -19.26
N ASP A 40 1.73 -18.60 -19.28
CA ASP A 40 2.33 -17.52 -20.07
C ASP A 40 3.73 -17.15 -19.55
N THR A 41 3.94 -17.30 -18.24
CA THR A 41 5.21 -17.05 -17.57
C THR A 41 5.50 -18.18 -16.58
N VAL A 42 6.74 -18.69 -16.58
CA VAL A 42 7.22 -19.67 -15.60
C VAL A 42 8.39 -19.05 -14.85
N ILE A 43 8.31 -19.05 -13.52
CA ILE A 43 9.36 -18.59 -12.61
C ILE A 43 9.91 -19.80 -11.86
N ASP A 44 11.18 -20.14 -12.07
CA ASP A 44 11.87 -21.14 -11.27
C ASP A 44 12.38 -20.53 -9.97
N ALA A 45 11.80 -20.94 -8.84
CA ALA A 45 12.15 -20.53 -7.50
C ALA A 45 12.98 -21.58 -6.75
N ALA A 46 13.66 -22.49 -7.46
CA ALA A 46 14.50 -23.50 -6.82
C ALA A 46 15.52 -22.86 -5.87
N GLY A 47 15.55 -23.35 -4.63
CA GLY A 47 16.41 -22.82 -3.57
C GLY A 47 16.06 -21.44 -3.04
N LYS A 48 14.86 -20.92 -3.35
CA LYS A 48 14.35 -19.63 -2.88
C LYS A 48 13.13 -19.80 -2.01
N TYR A 49 12.97 -18.85 -1.08
CA TYR A 49 11.70 -18.67 -0.36
C TYR A 49 10.71 -17.90 -1.20
N VAL A 50 9.47 -18.33 -1.14
CA VAL A 50 8.32 -17.62 -1.74
C VAL A 50 7.42 -17.16 -0.59
N LEU A 51 7.34 -15.84 -0.42
CA LEU A 51 6.63 -15.20 0.67
C LEU A 51 5.54 -14.29 0.12
N PRO A 52 4.50 -13.98 0.92
CA PRO A 52 3.64 -12.84 0.64
C PRO A 52 4.48 -11.56 0.53
N GLY A 53 4.06 -10.65 -0.35
CA GLY A 53 4.71 -9.34 -0.44
C GLY A 53 4.65 -8.59 0.88
N GLY A 54 5.69 -7.81 1.19
CA GLY A 54 5.75 -6.98 2.37
C GLY A 54 4.68 -5.88 2.35
N VAL A 55 4.14 -5.55 3.52
CA VAL A 55 3.27 -4.40 3.74
C VAL A 55 4.03 -3.37 4.57
N ASP A 56 4.33 -2.21 3.99
CA ASP A 56 4.85 -1.06 4.73
C ASP A 56 3.66 -0.25 5.23
N ASN A 57 3.37 -0.35 6.52
CA ASN A 57 2.21 0.28 7.14
C ASN A 57 2.46 1.72 7.60
N HIS A 58 3.61 2.32 7.29
CA HIS A 58 3.95 3.68 7.69
C HIS A 58 4.90 4.34 6.69
N SER A 59 4.39 4.70 5.54
CA SER A 59 5.17 5.38 4.50
C SER A 59 4.69 6.81 4.27
N HIS A 60 5.59 7.64 3.75
CA HIS A 60 5.29 9.03 3.44
C HIS A 60 5.76 9.36 2.03
N PHE A 61 4.82 9.60 1.12
CA PHE A 61 5.09 10.04 -0.24
C PHE A 61 4.61 11.48 -0.46
N GLU A 62 5.46 12.29 -1.07
CA GLU A 62 5.20 13.71 -1.31
C GLU A 62 4.79 14.47 -0.03
N ALA A 63 5.23 14.00 1.14
CA ALA A 63 4.97 14.68 2.41
C ALA A 63 5.93 15.85 2.60
N LEU A 64 5.38 16.99 3.03
CA LEU A 64 6.17 18.17 3.39
C LEU A 64 6.60 18.07 4.85
N ASN A 65 7.86 18.36 5.11
CA ASN A 65 8.37 18.63 6.44
C ASN A 65 7.96 20.04 6.90
N THR A 66 8.15 20.32 8.17
CA THR A 66 7.88 21.65 8.75
C THR A 66 8.71 22.78 8.13
N ASP A 67 9.83 22.45 7.49
CA ASP A 67 10.69 23.37 6.75
C ASP A 67 10.30 23.52 5.26
N GLY A 68 9.21 22.87 4.84
CA GLY A 68 8.70 22.91 3.46
C GLY A 68 9.41 21.99 2.48
N VAL A 69 10.35 21.16 2.95
CA VAL A 69 11.03 20.18 2.12
C VAL A 69 10.26 18.86 2.10
N THR A 70 10.12 18.24 0.94
CA THR A 70 9.53 16.91 0.82
C THR A 70 10.42 15.85 1.45
N THR A 71 9.82 14.95 2.23
CA THR A 71 10.56 13.89 2.95
C THR A 71 11.12 12.83 2.02
N ASN A 72 10.54 12.67 0.85
CA ASN A 72 10.91 11.66 -0.13
C ASN A 72 10.49 12.08 -1.54
N ALA A 73 10.86 11.25 -2.50
CA ALA A 73 10.47 11.40 -3.89
C ALA A 73 8.97 11.14 -4.09
N GLY A 74 8.45 11.43 -5.26
CA GLY A 74 7.05 11.30 -5.58
C GLY A 74 6.56 9.85 -5.77
N TYR A 75 5.28 9.70 -6.00
CA TYR A 75 4.63 8.40 -6.22
C TYR A 75 5.18 7.63 -7.43
N ASP A 76 5.73 8.31 -8.40
CA ASP A 76 6.41 7.73 -9.56
C ASP A 76 7.69 6.94 -9.21
N THR A 77 8.21 7.10 -7.99
CA THR A 77 9.36 6.35 -7.48
C THR A 77 8.98 5.13 -6.64
N THR A 78 7.71 4.87 -6.42
CA THR A 78 7.22 3.77 -5.56
C THR A 78 7.63 2.37 -6.04
N TRP A 79 8.06 2.21 -7.30
CA TRP A 79 8.65 0.97 -7.80
C TRP A 79 9.87 0.48 -6.98
N VAL A 80 10.54 1.37 -6.25
CA VAL A 80 11.64 1.02 -5.34
C VAL A 80 11.15 0.10 -4.22
N ALA A 81 9.91 0.27 -3.74
CA ALA A 81 9.30 -0.61 -2.74
C ALA A 81 9.25 -2.08 -3.25
N LEU A 82 8.82 -2.27 -4.50
CA LEU A 82 8.78 -3.60 -5.13
C LEU A 82 10.18 -4.24 -5.23
N LYS A 83 11.22 -3.44 -5.46
CA LYS A 83 12.61 -3.94 -5.46
C LYS A 83 13.04 -4.48 -4.09
N GLY A 84 12.48 -3.93 -3.00
CA GLY A 84 12.68 -4.42 -1.64
C GLY A 84 11.74 -5.54 -1.22
N GLY A 85 10.80 -5.94 -2.09
CA GLY A 85 9.78 -6.95 -1.79
C GLY A 85 8.53 -6.40 -1.09
N THR A 86 8.38 -5.08 -0.95
CA THR A 86 7.17 -4.44 -0.44
C THR A 86 6.18 -4.26 -1.58
N THR A 87 5.03 -4.93 -1.50
CA THR A 87 3.98 -4.90 -2.53
C THR A 87 2.80 -4.03 -2.17
N THR A 88 2.70 -3.62 -0.91
CA THR A 88 1.65 -2.73 -0.41
C THR A 88 2.26 -1.66 0.48
N ILE A 89 1.91 -0.42 0.26
CA ILE A 89 2.29 0.72 1.10
C ILE A 89 1.04 1.32 1.75
N VAL A 90 1.19 1.85 2.96
CA VAL A 90 0.14 2.64 3.60
C VAL A 90 0.68 4.05 3.81
N ASP A 91 0.17 4.98 3.01
CA ASP A 91 0.59 6.37 3.02
C ASP A 91 -0.32 7.24 3.91
N PHE A 92 0.14 8.41 4.28
CA PHE A 92 -0.60 9.37 5.11
C PHE A 92 -1.19 10.49 4.26
N CYS A 93 -2.51 10.58 4.24
CA CYS A 93 -3.23 11.69 3.60
C CYS A 93 -3.48 12.80 4.61
N THR A 94 -2.63 13.81 4.58
CA THR A 94 -2.81 15.06 5.34
C THR A 94 -3.80 15.96 4.60
N ASN A 95 -4.59 16.74 5.33
CA ASN A 95 -5.44 17.74 4.71
C ASN A 95 -4.63 18.68 3.80
N GLU A 96 -5.07 18.79 2.56
CA GLU A 96 -4.54 19.81 1.64
C GLU A 96 -5.10 21.20 2.04
N PRO A 97 -4.37 22.29 1.78
CA PRO A 97 -4.84 23.62 2.16
C PRO A 97 -6.21 23.95 1.60
N GLY A 98 -7.15 24.27 2.48
CA GLY A 98 -8.52 24.64 2.13
C GLY A 98 -9.45 23.46 1.80
N MET A 99 -8.97 22.22 1.88
CA MET A 99 -9.77 21.01 1.68
C MET A 99 -10.11 20.36 3.02
N ASP A 100 -11.24 19.67 3.07
CA ASP A 100 -11.55 18.74 4.16
C ASP A 100 -10.82 17.41 3.98
N MET A 101 -11.03 16.45 4.90
CA MET A 101 -10.32 15.16 4.82
C MET A 101 -10.79 14.32 3.62
N MET A 102 -12.09 14.36 3.29
CA MET A 102 -12.61 13.62 2.14
C MET A 102 -12.13 14.20 0.82
N GLU A 103 -12.18 15.53 0.67
CA GLU A 103 -11.65 16.24 -0.51
C GLU A 103 -10.15 15.97 -0.68
N SER A 104 -9.39 15.99 0.42
CA SER A 104 -7.95 15.69 0.42
C SER A 104 -7.66 14.25 0.02
N LEU A 105 -8.48 13.30 0.49
CA LEU A 105 -8.39 11.90 0.09
C LEU A 105 -8.64 11.73 -1.41
N GLU A 106 -9.71 12.30 -1.92
CA GLU A 106 -10.05 12.24 -3.35
C GLU A 106 -8.97 12.88 -4.22
N TYR A 107 -8.45 14.04 -3.80
CA TYR A 107 -7.36 14.71 -4.50
C TYR A 107 -6.10 13.85 -4.52
N ARG A 108 -5.73 13.24 -3.38
CA ARG A 108 -4.57 12.35 -3.30
C ARG A 108 -4.70 11.14 -4.22
N LEU A 109 -5.84 10.46 -4.20
CA LEU A 109 -6.07 9.25 -4.99
C LEU A 109 -6.20 9.56 -6.50
N ASN A 110 -6.93 10.62 -6.84
CA ASN A 110 -7.32 10.89 -8.22
C ASN A 110 -6.39 11.85 -8.98
N VAL A 111 -5.57 12.62 -8.26
CA VAL A 111 -4.68 13.61 -8.88
C VAL A 111 -3.22 13.32 -8.57
N ARG A 112 -2.86 13.16 -7.30
CA ARG A 112 -1.43 13.04 -6.90
C ARG A 112 -0.85 11.66 -7.24
N SER A 113 -1.55 10.58 -6.87
CA SER A 113 -1.04 9.21 -7.02
C SER A 113 -1.51 8.48 -8.26
N LYS A 114 -2.59 8.93 -8.89
CA LYS A 114 -3.23 8.26 -10.04
C LYS A 114 -2.27 7.94 -11.17
N GLY A 115 -2.17 6.65 -11.49
CA GLY A 115 -1.33 6.17 -12.60
C GLY A 115 0.18 6.23 -12.34
N LYS A 116 0.61 6.54 -11.12
CA LYS A 116 2.03 6.64 -10.74
C LYS A 116 2.49 5.51 -9.83
N LEU A 117 1.55 4.81 -9.18
CA LEU A 117 1.87 3.77 -8.20
C LEU A 117 2.34 2.49 -8.89
N ALA A 118 3.38 1.88 -8.33
CA ALA A 118 3.82 0.53 -8.69
C ALA A 118 3.29 -0.54 -7.72
N PRO A 119 3.36 -0.36 -6.37
CA PRO A 119 2.68 -1.25 -5.41
C PRO A 119 1.23 -0.83 -5.20
N ASP A 120 0.46 -1.67 -4.53
CA ASP A 120 -0.83 -1.29 -3.99
C ASP A 120 -0.68 -0.23 -2.90
N MET A 121 -1.67 0.65 -2.76
CA MET A 121 -1.66 1.70 -1.75
C MET A 121 -2.95 1.71 -0.94
N ALA A 122 -2.79 1.71 0.38
CA ALA A 122 -3.82 2.09 1.35
C ALA A 122 -3.49 3.46 1.97
N ILE A 123 -4.43 4.04 2.69
CA ILE A 123 -4.32 5.38 3.27
C ILE A 123 -4.64 5.36 4.76
N HIS A 124 -3.84 6.09 5.53
CA HIS A 124 -4.22 6.63 6.84
C HIS A 124 -4.65 8.08 6.67
N ALA A 125 -5.85 8.44 7.11
CA ALA A 125 -6.26 9.83 7.18
C ALA A 125 -5.47 10.55 8.30
N VAL A 126 -5.05 11.80 8.05
CA VAL A 126 -4.36 12.61 9.04
C VAL A 126 -5.21 13.86 9.30
N CYS A 127 -5.76 13.97 10.49
CA CYS A 127 -6.49 15.17 10.90
C CYS A 127 -5.50 16.23 11.40
N THR A 128 -5.25 17.23 10.59
CA THR A 128 -4.41 18.39 10.94
C THR A 128 -5.22 19.66 11.23
N ASP A 129 -6.49 19.69 10.81
CA ASP A 129 -7.41 20.79 11.00
C ASP A 129 -8.73 20.26 11.59
N PHE A 130 -8.80 20.25 12.92
CA PHE A 130 -9.99 19.76 13.61
C PHE A 130 -11.03 20.88 13.75
N ARG A 131 -12.17 20.75 13.06
CA ARG A 131 -13.28 21.70 13.00
C ARG A 131 -14.50 21.27 13.83
N GLY A 132 -14.29 20.49 14.88
CA GLY A 132 -15.37 20.01 15.74
C GLY A 132 -16.26 18.97 15.06
N GLU A 133 -17.59 19.20 15.09
CA GLU A 133 -18.57 18.26 14.56
C GLU A 133 -18.38 18.00 13.05
N GLU A 134 -18.01 19.00 12.26
CA GLU A 134 -17.76 18.84 10.83
C GLU A 134 -16.70 17.76 10.56
N THR A 135 -15.59 17.78 11.31
CA THR A 135 -14.54 16.74 11.20
C THR A 135 -15.04 15.37 11.65
N LEU A 136 -15.85 15.32 12.71
CA LEU A 136 -16.41 14.05 13.19
C LEU A 136 -17.38 13.44 12.20
N ASP A 137 -18.15 14.23 11.47
CA ASP A 137 -19.10 13.79 10.45
C ASP A 137 -18.40 13.23 9.18
N GLU A 138 -17.12 13.53 9.00
CA GLU A 138 -16.32 12.95 7.90
C GLU A 138 -15.80 11.54 8.21
N ILE A 139 -15.63 11.18 9.49
CA ILE A 139 -15.05 9.90 9.87
C ILE A 139 -15.82 8.70 9.29
N PRO A 140 -17.16 8.63 9.39
CA PRO A 140 -17.92 7.54 8.76
C PRO A 140 -17.70 7.46 7.24
N LYS A 141 -17.62 8.60 6.57
CA LYS A 141 -17.39 8.67 5.12
C LYS A 141 -16.00 8.14 4.73
N LEU A 142 -14.98 8.48 5.53
CA LEU A 142 -13.63 7.94 5.35
C LEU A 142 -13.62 6.41 5.49
N VAL A 143 -14.30 5.88 6.51
CA VAL A 143 -14.42 4.43 6.71
C VAL A 143 -15.13 3.76 5.54
N GLU A 144 -16.23 4.32 5.05
CA GLU A 144 -16.94 3.84 3.86
C GLU A 144 -16.08 3.89 2.59
N ALA A 145 -15.20 4.89 2.48
CA ALA A 145 -14.22 5.01 1.40
C ALA A 145 -13.02 4.05 1.53
N GLY A 146 -12.98 3.20 2.58
CA GLY A 146 -11.92 2.24 2.81
C GLY A 146 -10.73 2.77 3.62
N VAL A 147 -10.90 3.88 4.32
CA VAL A 147 -9.87 4.51 5.18
C VAL A 147 -10.30 4.38 6.66
N PRO A 148 -10.11 3.21 7.31
CA PRO A 148 -10.61 2.95 8.66
C PRO A 148 -9.69 3.47 9.77
N THR A 149 -8.59 4.11 9.44
CA THR A 149 -7.56 4.51 10.41
C THR A 149 -7.23 5.99 10.27
N MET A 150 -6.97 6.63 11.41
CA MET A 150 -6.67 8.05 11.48
C MET A 150 -5.44 8.30 12.35
N LYS A 151 -4.61 9.25 11.93
CA LYS A 151 -3.47 9.77 12.68
C LYS A 151 -3.79 11.14 13.25
N LEU A 152 -3.44 11.33 14.52
CA LEU A 152 -3.52 12.61 15.23
C LEU A 152 -2.13 12.98 15.77
N PHE A 153 -1.81 14.27 15.75
CA PHE A 153 -0.59 14.78 16.35
C PHE A 153 -0.91 15.42 17.71
N LEU A 154 -0.40 14.81 18.78
CA LEU A 154 -0.60 15.28 20.14
C LEU A 154 0.62 16.03 20.71
N ALA A 155 1.77 15.95 20.04
CA ALA A 155 3.05 16.44 20.54
C ALA A 155 3.48 17.81 19.97
N TYR A 156 2.88 18.26 18.88
CA TYR A 156 3.26 19.51 18.22
C TYR A 156 2.34 20.63 18.66
N LYS A 157 2.93 21.73 19.13
CA LYS A 157 2.18 22.97 19.35
C LYS A 157 1.82 23.55 17.99
N PRO A 158 0.59 24.10 17.83
CA PRO A 158 0.30 24.91 16.65
C PRO A 158 1.34 26.02 16.55
N THR A 159 1.98 26.15 15.38
CA THR A 159 2.75 27.36 15.07
C THR A 159 1.76 28.52 14.91
N PRO A 160 1.98 29.66 15.56
CA PRO A 160 1.08 30.79 15.47
C PRO A 160 0.99 31.33 14.04
#